data_bf9aa12f69dbdda06b816cc3af97932d
#
_entry.id   bf9aa12f69dbdda06b816cc3af97932d
#
_cell.length_a   1.000
_cell.length_b   1.000
_cell.length_c   1.000
_cell.angle_alpha   90.00
_cell.angle_beta   90.00
_cell.angle_gamma   90.00
#
_symmetry.space_group_name_H-M   'P 1'
#
loop_
_entity.id
_entity.type
_entity.pdbx_description
1 polymer ?
#
loop_
_entity_poly.entity_id
_entity_poly.type
_entity_poly.pdbx_seq_one_letter_code
_entity_poly.pdbx_strand_id
1 'polypeptide(L)'
;MNRLFSLLKFFGVDLLLLKNNLKGLFFYFKDLRLLKKQKGDDKSFVFGKKYPVLFERFAESGNMKGHYFHQDLYVAKRIFNTRPEKHLDIGSRIDGFVAHLAVFREVEVLDIRPLTSSVQNVSFRKADLMKLPENLLNYCDSISSL
;
A
#
# COMPACT_ATOMS: atom_id res chain seq x y z
N MET A 1 -23.44 18.11 -2.01
CA MET A 1 -23.27 16.69 -2.36
C MET A 1 -24.58 15.97 -2.06
N ASN A 2 -25.24 15.35 -3.05
CA ASN A 2 -26.59 14.78 -2.91
C ASN A 2 -26.60 13.64 -1.87
N ARG A 3 -27.53 13.65 -0.92
CA ARG A 3 -27.73 12.60 0.10
C ARG A 3 -27.82 11.18 -0.52
N LEU A 4 -28.42 11.08 -1.70
CA LEU A 4 -28.52 9.83 -2.47
C LEU A 4 -27.14 9.28 -2.86
N PHE A 5 -26.21 10.13 -3.33
CA PHE A 5 -24.84 9.69 -3.67
C PHE A 5 -24.08 9.17 -2.47
N SER A 6 -24.25 9.81 -1.31
CA SER A 6 -23.63 9.35 -0.05
C SER A 6 -24.19 8.01 0.40
N LEU A 7 -25.50 7.81 0.25
CA LEU A 7 -26.16 6.55 0.58
C LEU A 7 -25.70 5.41 -0.35
N LEU A 8 -25.61 5.65 -1.66
CA LEU A 8 -25.11 4.67 -2.62
C LEU A 8 -23.65 4.26 -2.31
N LYS A 9 -22.79 5.21 -1.97
CA LYS A 9 -21.41 4.92 -1.55
C LYS A 9 -21.34 4.09 -0.27
N PHE A 10 -22.22 4.35 0.70
CA PHE A 10 -22.32 3.54 1.92
C PHE A 10 -22.62 2.06 1.60
N PHE A 11 -23.42 1.79 0.59
CA PHE A 11 -23.71 0.44 0.07
C PHE A 11 -22.66 -0.07 -0.95
N GLY A 12 -21.52 0.60 -1.09
CA GLY A 12 -20.44 0.18 -2.00
C GLY A 12 -20.65 0.57 -3.47
N VAL A 13 -21.68 1.37 -3.79
CA VAL A 13 -21.96 1.82 -5.17
C VAL A 13 -21.37 3.21 -5.40
N ASP A 14 -20.25 3.28 -6.12
CA ASP A 14 -19.65 4.54 -6.58
C ASP A 14 -20.00 4.82 -8.04
N LEU A 15 -20.94 5.77 -8.25
CA LEU A 15 -21.40 6.13 -9.60
C LEU A 15 -20.32 6.79 -10.45
N LEU A 16 -19.36 7.49 -9.84
CA LEU A 16 -18.22 8.07 -10.55
C LEU A 16 -17.27 6.98 -11.04
N LEU A 17 -17.00 6.01 -10.18
CA LEU A 17 -16.21 4.82 -10.53
C LEU A 17 -16.88 4.03 -11.64
N LEU A 18 -18.20 3.81 -11.56
CA LEU A 18 -18.97 3.14 -12.59
C LEU A 18 -18.86 3.88 -13.93
N LYS A 19 -19.07 5.19 -13.94
CA LYS A 19 -18.91 6.03 -15.15
C LYS A 19 -17.50 5.93 -15.74
N ASN A 20 -16.46 5.98 -14.91
CA ASN A 20 -15.09 5.87 -15.36
C ASN A 20 -14.77 4.47 -15.91
N ASN A 21 -15.29 3.43 -15.27
CA ASN A 21 -15.17 2.06 -15.78
C ASN A 21 -15.84 1.88 -17.15
N LEU A 22 -17.03 2.41 -17.35
CA LEU A 22 -17.71 2.36 -18.64
C LEU A 22 -16.93 3.09 -19.75
N LYS A 23 -16.37 4.27 -19.45
CA LYS A 23 -15.49 4.97 -20.36
C LYS A 23 -14.19 4.19 -20.61
N GLY A 24 -13.60 3.64 -19.55
CA GLY A 24 -12.38 2.84 -19.62
C GLY A 24 -12.52 1.60 -20.49
N LEU A 25 -13.70 0.98 -20.50
CA LEU A 25 -13.99 -0.18 -21.33
C LEU A 25 -13.80 0.10 -22.83
N PHE A 26 -14.24 1.26 -23.30
CA PHE A 26 -14.02 1.68 -24.68
C PHE A 26 -12.52 1.76 -25.01
N PHE A 27 -11.75 2.42 -24.16
CA PHE A 27 -10.31 2.53 -24.34
C PHE A 27 -9.60 1.18 -24.22
N TYR A 28 -10.02 0.33 -23.29
CA TYR A 28 -9.46 -1.01 -23.13
C TYR A 28 -9.53 -1.82 -24.44
N PHE A 29 -10.68 -1.87 -25.09
CA PHE A 29 -10.81 -2.61 -26.36
C PHE A 29 -10.01 -1.98 -27.49
N LYS A 30 -9.95 -0.65 -27.55
CA LYS A 30 -9.13 0.08 -28.52
C LYS A 30 -7.65 -0.25 -28.34
N ASP A 31 -7.14 -0.12 -27.11
CA ASP A 31 -5.73 -0.31 -26.78
C ASP A 31 -5.34 -1.80 -26.92
N LEU A 32 -6.20 -2.72 -26.51
CA LEU A 32 -5.99 -4.16 -26.71
C LEU A 32 -5.88 -4.53 -28.20
N ARG A 33 -6.71 -3.92 -29.05
CA ARG A 33 -6.65 -4.13 -30.50
C ARG A 33 -5.34 -3.60 -31.08
N LEU A 34 -4.92 -2.42 -30.65
CA LEU A 34 -3.65 -1.83 -31.05
C LEU A 34 -2.45 -2.67 -30.59
N LEU A 35 -2.44 -3.11 -29.32
CA LEU A 35 -1.41 -3.96 -28.78
C LEU A 35 -1.29 -5.30 -29.53
N LYS A 36 -2.42 -5.91 -29.87
CA LYS A 36 -2.44 -7.13 -30.71
C LYS A 36 -1.84 -6.90 -32.08
N LYS A 37 -2.14 -5.74 -32.70
CA LYS A 37 -1.56 -5.37 -34.01
C LYS A 37 -0.07 -5.15 -33.91
N GLN A 38 0.41 -4.44 -32.87
CA GLN A 38 1.83 -4.18 -32.65
C GLN A 38 2.63 -5.46 -32.36
N LYS A 39 2.02 -6.38 -31.57
CA LYS A 39 2.63 -7.67 -31.29
C LYS A 39 2.84 -8.50 -32.54
N GLY A 40 1.89 -8.49 -33.48
CA GLY A 40 1.95 -9.34 -34.69
C GLY A 40 2.27 -10.80 -34.35
N ASP A 41 3.27 -11.36 -35.03
CA ASP A 41 3.76 -12.75 -34.84
C ASP A 41 4.89 -12.87 -33.81
N ASP A 42 5.20 -11.80 -33.08
CA ASP A 42 6.23 -11.85 -32.05
C ASP A 42 5.87 -12.86 -30.95
N LYS A 43 6.76 -13.83 -30.75
CA LYS A 43 6.63 -14.94 -29.77
C LYS A 43 7.34 -14.65 -28.45
N SER A 44 7.99 -13.49 -28.31
CA SER A 44 8.73 -13.13 -27.08
C SER A 44 7.85 -13.05 -25.85
N PHE A 45 6.56 -12.76 -26.02
CA PHE A 45 5.58 -12.86 -24.95
C PHE A 45 4.22 -13.38 -25.44
N VAL A 46 3.52 -14.07 -24.54
CA VAL A 46 2.18 -14.63 -24.80
C VAL A 46 1.15 -13.88 -23.94
N PHE A 47 0.01 -13.54 -24.55
CA PHE A 47 -1.11 -12.96 -23.80
C PHE A 47 -1.65 -13.99 -22.79
N GLY A 48 -1.49 -13.70 -21.50
CA GLY A 48 -2.09 -14.49 -20.43
C GLY A 48 -3.57 -14.14 -20.16
N LYS A 49 -4.01 -14.49 -18.94
CA LYS A 49 -5.35 -14.12 -18.45
C LYS A 49 -5.48 -12.60 -18.40
N LYS A 50 -6.55 -12.09 -19.02
CA LYS A 50 -6.80 -10.65 -19.04
C LYS A 50 -7.40 -10.20 -17.72
N TYR A 51 -6.87 -9.12 -17.18
CA TYR A 51 -7.37 -8.44 -15.98
C TYR A 51 -7.54 -6.95 -16.30
N PRO A 52 -8.74 -6.53 -16.78
CA PRO A 52 -8.96 -5.14 -17.17
C PRO A 52 -9.04 -4.23 -15.94
N VAL A 53 -8.15 -3.24 -15.86
CA VAL A 53 -8.19 -2.14 -14.88
C VAL A 53 -8.65 -0.90 -15.64
N LEU A 54 -9.92 -0.53 -15.47
CA LEU A 54 -10.58 0.41 -16.37
C LEU A 54 -10.52 1.86 -15.88
N PHE A 55 -10.59 2.07 -14.56
CA PHE A 55 -10.69 3.39 -13.95
C PHE A 55 -9.35 4.10 -13.78
N GLU A 56 -8.24 3.37 -13.69
CA GLU A 56 -6.91 3.94 -13.45
C GLU A 56 -6.44 4.90 -14.55
N ARG A 57 -6.95 4.73 -15.78
CA ARG A 57 -6.67 5.67 -16.87
C ARG A 57 -7.08 7.11 -16.55
N PHE A 58 -8.03 7.30 -15.66
CA PHE A 58 -8.57 8.60 -15.25
C PHE A 58 -8.14 8.98 -13.84
N ALA A 59 -7.31 8.19 -13.21
CA ALA A 59 -6.76 8.46 -11.89
C ALA A 59 -5.47 9.29 -11.98
N GLU A 60 -5.16 10.01 -10.92
CA GLU A 60 -3.83 10.59 -10.74
C GLU A 60 -2.81 9.45 -10.51
N SER A 61 -1.54 9.67 -10.85
CA SER A 61 -0.45 8.69 -10.70
C SER A 61 -0.16 8.32 -9.24
N GLY A 62 -0.77 9.01 -8.30
CA GLY A 62 -0.65 8.77 -6.86
C GLY A 62 -1.20 9.96 -6.08
N ASN A 63 -1.19 9.85 -4.77
CA ASN A 63 -1.66 10.91 -3.89
C ASN A 63 -0.61 11.27 -2.84
N MET A 64 -0.06 12.47 -2.92
CA MET A 64 0.90 13.02 -1.95
C MET A 64 0.24 14.00 -0.96
N LYS A 65 -1.08 14.15 -0.99
CA LYS A 65 -1.81 15.16 -0.18
C LYS A 65 -2.16 14.65 1.22
N GLY A 66 -2.05 13.36 1.48
CA GLY A 66 -2.38 12.77 2.78
C GLY A 66 -1.32 13.07 3.83
N HIS A 67 -1.74 13.38 5.07
CA HIS A 67 -0.81 13.60 6.19
C HIS A 67 0.07 12.37 6.44
N TYR A 68 -0.45 11.16 6.30
CA TYR A 68 0.33 9.92 6.44
C TYR A 68 1.51 9.85 5.49
N PHE A 69 1.34 10.26 4.21
CA PHE A 69 2.45 10.26 3.25
C PHE A 69 3.64 11.10 3.74
N HIS A 70 3.36 12.30 4.22
CA HIS A 70 4.40 13.21 4.73
C HIS A 70 4.98 12.76 6.07
N GLN A 71 4.13 12.22 6.94
CA GLN A 71 4.52 11.69 8.25
C GLN A 71 5.46 10.49 8.09
N ASP A 72 5.11 9.53 7.24
CA ASP A 72 5.92 8.35 6.95
C ASP A 72 7.32 8.74 6.47
N LEU A 73 7.40 9.66 5.49
CA LEU A 73 8.68 10.13 4.96
C LEU A 73 9.49 10.89 6.01
N TYR A 74 8.86 11.75 6.79
CA TYR A 74 9.54 12.54 7.82
C TYR A 74 10.14 11.64 8.90
N VAL A 75 9.34 10.71 9.43
CA VAL A 75 9.78 9.81 10.51
C VAL A 75 10.82 8.82 10.00
N ALA A 76 10.64 8.26 8.79
CA ALA A 76 11.64 7.39 8.17
C ALA A 76 12.99 8.11 8.01
N LYS A 77 12.99 9.36 7.54
CA LYS A 77 14.20 10.18 7.43
C LYS A 77 14.85 10.44 8.79
N ARG A 78 14.06 10.68 9.83
CA ARG A 78 14.56 10.87 11.18
C ARG A 78 15.27 9.62 11.68
N ILE A 79 14.66 8.44 11.53
CA ILE A 79 15.24 7.15 11.93
C ILE A 79 16.51 6.86 11.13
N PHE A 80 16.53 7.16 9.83
CA PHE A 80 17.71 7.04 9.00
C PHE A 80 18.88 7.89 9.53
N ASN A 81 18.62 9.12 9.96
CA ASN A 81 19.64 10.04 10.47
C ASN A 81 20.14 9.65 11.88
N THR A 82 19.24 9.21 12.76
CA THR A 82 19.58 8.85 14.16
C THR A 82 20.23 7.49 14.29
N ARG A 83 20.01 6.60 13.31
CA ARG A 83 20.59 5.24 13.23
C ARG A 83 20.49 4.44 14.53
N PRO A 84 19.29 4.28 15.11
CA PRO A 84 19.12 3.48 16.32
C PRO A 84 19.64 2.05 16.08
N GLU A 85 20.15 1.38 17.11
CA GLU A 85 20.60 -0.02 16.96
C GLU A 85 19.42 -0.96 16.72
N LYS A 86 18.37 -0.82 17.54
CA LYS A 86 17.14 -1.59 17.44
C LYS A 86 15.93 -0.68 17.33
N HIS A 87 15.18 -0.85 16.25
CA HIS A 87 13.95 -0.11 16.01
C HIS A 87 12.74 -1.04 16.02
N LEU A 88 11.74 -0.66 16.82
CA LEU A 88 10.47 -1.36 16.96
C LEU A 88 9.36 -0.48 16.40
N ASP A 89 8.53 -1.05 15.55
CA ASP A 89 7.31 -0.39 15.07
C ASP A 89 6.07 -1.03 15.68
N ILE A 90 5.10 -0.22 16.05
CA ILE A 90 3.88 -0.67 16.70
C ILE A 90 2.67 -0.27 15.86
N GLY A 91 2.08 -1.25 15.17
CA GLY A 91 0.78 -1.11 14.51
C GLY A 91 0.76 -0.29 13.23
N SER A 92 1.91 0.19 12.72
CA SER A 92 1.94 0.93 11.46
C SER A 92 1.65 0.03 10.26
N ARG A 93 1.26 0.64 9.16
CA ARG A 93 0.99 -0.09 7.92
C ARG A 93 2.27 -0.63 7.32
N ILE A 94 2.28 -1.95 7.03
CA ILE A 94 3.44 -2.63 6.42
C ILE A 94 3.72 -2.06 5.02
N ASP A 95 2.68 -1.81 4.23
CA ASP A 95 2.75 -1.27 2.85
C ASP A 95 2.92 0.26 2.79
N GLY A 96 3.10 0.91 3.92
CA GLY A 96 3.38 2.33 4.06
C GLY A 96 4.72 2.58 4.75
N PHE A 97 4.66 3.05 5.99
CA PHE A 97 5.84 3.45 6.78
C PHE A 97 6.90 2.35 6.94
N VAL A 98 6.48 1.12 7.29
CA VAL A 98 7.40 0.00 7.50
C VAL A 98 8.18 -0.33 6.23
N ALA A 99 7.53 -0.26 5.06
CA ALA A 99 8.22 -0.48 3.79
C ALA A 99 9.34 0.54 3.53
N HIS A 100 9.17 1.80 3.94
CA HIS A 100 10.23 2.82 3.84
C HIS A 100 11.43 2.48 4.72
N LEU A 101 11.19 1.98 5.95
CA LEU A 101 12.27 1.58 6.86
C LEU A 101 13.01 0.34 6.38
N ALA A 102 12.28 -0.66 5.88
CA ALA A 102 12.84 -1.93 5.41
C ALA A 102 13.85 -1.78 4.27
N VAL A 103 13.85 -0.65 3.55
CA VAL A 103 14.85 -0.34 2.51
C VAL A 103 16.26 -0.22 3.07
N PHE A 104 16.42 0.30 4.30
CA PHE A 104 17.74 0.65 4.83
C PHE A 104 18.07 0.04 6.18
N ARG A 105 17.12 -0.70 6.80
CA ARG A 105 17.35 -1.32 8.09
C ARG A 105 16.41 -2.48 8.38
N GLU A 106 16.77 -3.32 9.34
CA GLU A 106 15.85 -4.27 9.96
C GLU A 106 14.85 -3.54 10.87
N VAL A 107 13.59 -3.97 10.81
CA VAL A 107 12.46 -3.45 11.59
C VAL A 107 11.72 -4.62 12.21
N GLU A 108 11.54 -4.58 13.52
CA GLU A 108 10.59 -5.47 14.18
C GLU A 108 9.23 -4.78 14.28
N VAL A 109 8.19 -5.46 13.85
CA VAL A 109 6.81 -4.92 13.86
C VAL A 109 5.96 -5.71 14.83
N LEU A 110 5.29 -4.99 15.73
CA LEU A 110 4.26 -5.54 16.62
C LEU A 110 2.88 -5.11 16.15
N ASP A 111 1.98 -6.06 15.94
CA ASP A 111 0.57 -5.76 15.67
C ASP A 111 -0.31 -6.88 16.26
N ILE A 112 -1.54 -6.54 16.67
CA ILE A 112 -2.53 -7.50 17.13
C ILE A 112 -3.10 -8.33 15.96
N ARG A 113 -3.10 -7.77 14.76
CA ARG A 113 -3.56 -8.43 13.53
C ARG A 113 -2.45 -9.36 13.02
N PRO A 114 -2.78 -10.55 12.50
CA PRO A 114 -1.76 -11.44 11.96
C PRO A 114 -1.20 -10.93 10.63
N LEU A 115 0.09 -11.16 10.41
CA LEU A 115 0.77 -11.01 9.12
C LEU A 115 1.19 -12.39 8.63
N THR A 116 0.76 -12.78 7.42
CA THR A 116 1.04 -14.11 6.83
C THR A 116 2.16 -14.07 5.79
N SER A 117 2.51 -12.88 5.30
CA SER A 117 3.59 -12.67 4.34
C SER A 117 4.90 -12.34 5.06
N SER A 118 6.01 -12.65 4.41
CA SER A 118 7.36 -12.30 4.86
C SER A 118 8.08 -11.49 3.79
N VAL A 119 8.92 -10.57 4.23
CA VAL A 119 9.79 -9.77 3.37
C VAL A 119 11.13 -9.55 4.10
N GLN A 120 12.19 -9.37 3.33
CA GLN A 120 13.51 -9.07 3.88
C GLN A 120 13.46 -7.79 4.75
N ASN A 121 14.23 -7.79 5.83
CA ASN A 121 14.35 -6.69 6.79
C ASN A 121 13.08 -6.39 7.61
N VAL A 122 12.04 -7.23 7.54
CA VAL A 122 10.85 -7.09 8.40
C VAL A 122 10.66 -8.36 9.20
N SER A 123 10.79 -8.27 10.51
CA SER A 123 10.38 -9.30 11.45
C SER A 123 9.03 -8.90 12.06
N PHE A 124 8.14 -9.87 12.19
CA PHE A 124 6.80 -9.62 12.70
C PHE A 124 6.50 -10.46 13.92
N ARG A 125 5.93 -9.84 14.94
CA ARG A 125 5.44 -10.51 16.13
C ARG A 125 4.02 -10.06 16.45
N LYS A 126 3.10 -11.00 16.48
CA LYS A 126 1.73 -10.73 16.94
C LYS A 126 1.77 -10.44 18.44
N ALA A 127 1.33 -9.26 18.84
CA ALA A 127 1.30 -8.83 20.23
C ALA A 127 0.09 -7.94 20.52
N ASP A 128 -0.45 -8.10 21.73
CA ASP A 128 -1.46 -7.20 22.28
C ASP A 128 -0.78 -6.21 23.21
N LEU A 129 -0.83 -4.92 22.87
CA LEU A 129 -0.20 -3.85 23.65
C LEU A 129 -0.72 -3.76 25.10
N MET A 130 -1.94 -4.23 25.35
CA MET A 130 -2.51 -4.27 26.70
C MET A 130 -1.91 -5.40 27.57
N LYS A 131 -1.10 -6.28 26.98
CA LYS A 131 -0.51 -7.47 27.63
C LYS A 131 0.97 -7.63 27.25
N LEU A 132 1.68 -6.51 27.07
CA LEU A 132 3.10 -6.57 26.74
C LEU A 132 3.93 -7.07 27.90
N PRO A 133 5.03 -7.81 27.64
CA PRO A 133 6.02 -8.13 28.64
C PRO A 133 6.66 -6.86 29.21
N GLU A 134 6.90 -6.82 30.53
CA GLU A 134 7.48 -5.65 31.21
C GLU A 134 8.85 -5.21 30.65
N ASN A 135 9.59 -6.13 30.04
CA ASN A 135 10.93 -5.87 29.51
C ASN A 135 10.94 -5.43 28.03
N LEU A 136 9.80 -5.22 27.39
CA LEU A 136 9.76 -4.85 25.98
C LEU A 136 10.41 -3.48 25.70
N LEU A 137 10.23 -2.52 26.61
CA LEU A 137 10.82 -1.18 26.50
C LEU A 137 12.35 -1.18 26.66
N ASN A 138 12.90 -2.18 27.32
CA ASN A 138 14.36 -2.35 27.47
C ASN A 138 14.99 -3.08 26.27
N TYR A 139 14.17 -3.50 25.31
CA TYR A 139 14.60 -4.31 24.18
C TYR A 139 15.03 -3.47 22.97
N CYS A 140 14.52 -2.26 22.85
CA CYS A 140 14.79 -1.37 21.71
C CYS A 140 15.16 0.04 22.19
N ASP A 141 15.92 0.75 21.38
CA ASP A 141 16.36 2.13 21.62
C ASP A 141 15.56 3.15 20.80
N SER A 142 14.64 2.67 19.96
CA SER A 142 13.74 3.50 19.16
C SER A 142 12.41 2.80 18.91
N ILE A 143 11.32 3.53 19.05
CA ILE A 143 9.95 3.05 18.82
C ILE A 143 9.20 4.02 17.90
N SER A 144 8.41 3.49 16.99
CA SER A 144 7.43 4.24 16.19
C SER A 144 6.04 3.61 16.26
N SER A 145 5.02 4.45 16.02
CA SER A 145 3.63 4.06 15.80
C SER A 145 2.97 5.15 14.95
N LEU A 146 2.59 4.84 13.71
CA LEU A 146 2.11 5.79 12.70
C LEU A 146 0.81 5.35 12.04
#